data_719d5f1e73ec51afb1ffb16c0f508ea5
#
_entry.id   719d5f1e73ec51afb1ffb16c0f508ea5
#
_cell.length_a   1.000
_cell.length_b   1.000
_cell.length_c   1.000
_cell.angle_alpha   90.00
_cell.angle_beta   90.00
_cell.angle_gamma   90.00
#
_symmetry.space_group_name_H-M   'P 1'
#
loop_
_entity.id
_entity.type
_entity.pdbx_description
1 polymer ?
#
loop_
_entity_poly.entity_id
_entity_poly.type
_entity_poly.pdbx_seq_one_letter_code
_entity_poly.pdbx_strand_id
1 'polypeptide(L)'
;DLHLLSRRQRQMCIRDSGTSDIAVISLGGTVVSASIKIAGDDFDEAIVRYMRKKHNLLIGERTAEDLKIKIGSCYKRAEVDYMDVRGRNLVTGLPKTVKVSSEETEEALRETTAQIVETIHSVLEKTPPELAADIADRGIVLTGGGSLLRGLEDLISAKTGINTMTAENPACVVAEGTGRYAEVMEELGK
;
A
#
# COMPACT_ATOMS: atom_id res chain seq x y z
N ASP A 1 2.27 -22.67 -5.57
CA ASP A 1 2.00 -23.56 -4.42
C ASP A 1 1.33 -22.84 -3.25
N LEU A 2 0.17 -22.24 -3.54
CA LEU A 2 -0.67 -21.53 -2.54
C LEU A 2 -1.25 -22.50 -1.48
N HIS A 3 -1.24 -23.80 -1.73
CA HIS A 3 -1.70 -24.82 -0.78
C HIS A 3 -0.80 -24.96 0.47
N LEU A 4 0.47 -24.61 0.39
CA LEU A 4 1.37 -24.61 1.54
C LEU A 4 1.20 -23.37 2.42
N LEU A 5 0.64 -22.31 1.86
CA LEU A 5 0.37 -21.07 2.55
C LEU A 5 -0.91 -21.16 3.44
N SER A 6 -1.85 -22.07 3.17
CA SER A 6 -3.15 -22.15 3.85
C SER A 6 -3.09 -22.66 5.29
N ARG A 7 -2.01 -23.32 5.73
CA ARG A 7 -1.94 -23.93 7.06
C ARG A 7 -1.28 -23.10 8.17
N ARG A 8 -0.59 -21.99 7.82
CA ARG A 8 0.09 -21.13 8.82
C ARG A 8 0.29 -19.70 8.32
N GLN A 9 -0.73 -19.02 7.82
CA GLN A 9 -0.54 -17.73 7.14
C GLN A 9 -0.90 -16.53 7.96
N ARG A 10 -0.10 -15.49 7.68
CA ARG A 10 -0.26 -14.11 8.10
C ARG A 10 -0.26 -13.26 6.87
N GLN A 11 -1.30 -12.51 6.70
CA GLN A 11 -1.49 -11.73 5.48
C GLN A 11 -1.87 -10.32 5.85
N MET A 12 -1.12 -9.37 5.32
CA MET A 12 -1.51 -7.98 5.26
C MET A 12 -2.12 -7.73 3.89
N CYS A 13 -3.36 -7.28 3.86
CA CYS A 13 -4.06 -6.96 2.63
C CYS A 13 -4.24 -5.45 2.54
N ILE A 14 -3.68 -4.83 1.51
CA ILE A 14 -4.00 -3.46 1.11
C ILE A 14 -4.98 -3.56 -0.04
N ARG A 15 -6.21 -3.13 0.18
CA ARG A 15 -7.31 -3.27 -0.77
C ARG A 15 -7.57 -1.94 -1.46
N ASP A 16 -7.75 -1.95 -2.79
CA ASP A 16 -8.10 -0.79 -3.61
C ASP A 16 -9.53 -0.25 -3.38
N SER A 17 -10.22 -0.71 -2.37
CA SER A 17 -11.60 -0.35 -2.05
C SER A 17 -11.73 0.78 -1.02
N GLY A 18 -10.74 1.67 -0.94
CA GLY A 18 -10.76 2.81 -0.01
C GLY A 18 -10.27 2.47 1.40
N THR A 19 -9.77 1.26 1.66
CA THR A 19 -9.22 0.84 2.96
C THR A 19 -7.94 0.02 2.82
N SER A 20 -7.08 0.10 3.83
CA SER A 20 -5.98 -0.84 4.04
C SER A 20 -6.32 -1.71 5.24
N ASP A 21 -6.42 -3.01 5.00
CA ASP A 21 -6.76 -4.01 6.00
C ASP A 21 -5.50 -4.79 6.38
N ILE A 22 -5.18 -4.78 7.67
CA ILE A 22 -4.00 -5.41 8.24
C ILE A 22 -4.45 -6.52 9.16
N ALA A 23 -3.99 -7.75 8.94
CA ALA A 23 -4.41 -8.89 9.74
C ALA A 23 -3.28 -9.86 10.02
N VAL A 24 -3.28 -10.41 11.22
CA VAL A 24 -2.49 -11.58 11.61
C VAL A 24 -3.41 -12.79 11.56
N ILE A 25 -3.05 -13.75 10.71
CA ILE A 25 -3.82 -14.98 10.50
C ILE A 25 -3.02 -16.17 10.98
N SER A 26 -3.60 -17.02 11.82
CA SER A 26 -3.01 -18.26 12.31
C SER A 26 -4.04 -19.39 12.27
N LEU A 27 -3.61 -20.57 11.80
CA LEU A 27 -4.46 -21.77 11.73
C LEU A 27 -5.80 -21.54 10.98
N GLY A 28 -5.78 -20.68 9.95
CA GLY A 28 -6.96 -20.37 9.15
C GLY A 28 -7.93 -19.36 9.78
N GLY A 29 -7.58 -18.78 10.94
CA GLY A 29 -8.38 -17.75 11.62
C GLY A 29 -7.64 -16.44 11.80
N THR A 30 -8.37 -15.32 11.81
CA THR A 30 -7.85 -14.00 12.13
C THR A 30 -7.65 -13.88 13.64
N VAL A 31 -6.42 -13.57 14.07
CA VAL A 31 -6.06 -13.39 15.48
C VAL A 31 -6.17 -11.92 15.89
N VAL A 32 -5.55 -11.04 15.10
CA VAL A 32 -5.59 -9.59 15.29
C VAL A 32 -5.81 -8.95 13.93
N SER A 33 -6.62 -7.91 13.85
CA SER A 33 -6.79 -7.13 12.64
C SER A 33 -7.04 -5.67 12.96
N ALA A 34 -6.70 -4.81 12.01
CA ALA A 34 -7.05 -3.41 11.97
C ALA A 34 -7.34 -2.98 10.53
N SER A 35 -8.24 -2.02 10.38
CA SER A 35 -8.58 -1.42 9.09
C SER A 35 -8.46 0.10 9.21
N ILE A 36 -7.86 0.72 8.20
CA ILE A 36 -7.75 2.17 8.08
C ILE A 36 -8.29 2.63 6.73
N LYS A 37 -8.86 3.83 6.71
CA LYS A 37 -9.34 4.46 5.47
C LYS A 37 -8.16 5.14 4.76
N ILE A 38 -7.27 4.33 4.22
CA ILE A 38 -6.16 4.77 3.38
C ILE A 38 -6.01 3.77 2.27
N ALA A 39 -6.08 4.23 1.03
CA ALA A 39 -5.94 3.40 -0.16
C ALA A 39 -5.33 4.18 -1.33
N GLY A 40 -5.49 3.65 -2.54
CA GLY A 40 -4.97 4.23 -3.77
C GLY A 40 -5.34 5.69 -3.99
N ASP A 41 -6.61 6.01 -3.73
CA ASP A 41 -7.16 7.37 -3.90
C ASP A 41 -6.55 8.38 -2.92
N ASP A 42 -6.24 7.95 -1.67
CA ASP A 42 -5.58 8.83 -0.68
C ASP A 42 -4.16 9.19 -1.09
N PHE A 43 -3.46 8.28 -1.78
CA PHE A 43 -2.15 8.57 -2.36
C PHE A 43 -2.28 9.61 -3.48
N ASP A 44 -3.28 9.48 -4.35
CA ASP A 44 -3.53 10.43 -5.44
C ASP A 44 -3.87 11.80 -4.88
N GLU A 45 -4.73 11.86 -3.87
CA GLU A 45 -5.08 13.10 -3.18
C GLU A 45 -3.87 13.76 -2.50
N ALA A 46 -3.01 12.96 -1.87
CA ALA A 46 -1.76 13.46 -1.27
C ALA A 46 -0.85 14.10 -2.32
N ILE A 47 -0.73 13.48 -3.50
CA ILE A 47 0.03 14.04 -4.64
C ILE A 47 -0.63 15.34 -5.12
N VAL A 48 -1.95 15.37 -5.30
CA VAL A 48 -2.67 16.61 -5.71
C VAL A 48 -2.42 17.73 -4.71
N ARG A 49 -2.52 17.45 -3.41
CA ARG A 49 -2.25 18.44 -2.34
C ARG A 49 -0.81 18.96 -2.39
N TYR A 50 0.15 18.05 -2.59
CA TYR A 50 1.56 18.40 -2.72
C TYR A 50 1.84 19.30 -3.91
N MET A 51 1.33 18.95 -5.10
CA MET A 51 1.47 19.74 -6.32
C MET A 51 0.87 21.14 -6.18
N ARG A 52 -0.26 21.24 -5.50
CA ARG A 52 -0.88 22.52 -5.17
C ARG A 52 0.00 23.36 -4.25
N LYS A 53 0.52 22.77 -3.19
CA LYS A 53 1.31 23.47 -2.15
C LYS A 53 2.70 23.89 -2.66
N LYS A 54 3.41 23.00 -3.34
CA LYS A 54 4.81 23.23 -3.71
C LYS A 54 4.96 23.93 -5.05
N HIS A 55 4.14 23.58 -6.02
CA HIS A 55 4.27 24.08 -7.40
C HIS A 55 3.21 25.12 -7.78
N ASN A 56 2.22 25.39 -6.91
CA ASN A 56 1.03 26.18 -7.22
C ASN A 56 0.32 25.63 -8.48
N LEU A 57 0.32 24.32 -8.66
CA LEU A 57 -0.21 23.63 -9.81
C LEU A 57 -1.42 22.78 -9.41
N LEU A 58 -2.56 23.04 -10.04
CA LEU A 58 -3.74 22.20 -9.91
C LEU A 58 -3.71 21.13 -10.99
N ILE A 59 -3.65 19.88 -10.57
CA ILE A 59 -3.74 18.68 -11.42
C ILE A 59 -5.02 17.91 -11.10
N GLY A 60 -5.50 17.10 -12.06
CA GLY A 60 -6.62 16.19 -11.86
C GLY A 60 -6.17 14.86 -11.25
N GLU A 61 -7.11 14.11 -10.67
CA GLU A 61 -6.89 12.79 -10.05
C GLU A 61 -6.20 11.83 -11.01
N ARG A 62 -6.66 11.72 -12.25
CA ARG A 62 -6.02 10.88 -13.27
C ARG A 62 -4.55 11.22 -13.51
N THR A 63 -4.20 12.51 -13.46
CA THR A 63 -2.80 12.94 -13.61
C THR A 63 -1.98 12.56 -12.38
N ALA A 64 -2.57 12.60 -11.18
CA ALA A 64 -1.94 12.17 -9.94
C ALA A 64 -1.73 10.65 -9.93
N GLU A 65 -2.71 9.88 -10.38
CA GLU A 65 -2.62 8.43 -10.56
C GLU A 65 -1.51 8.07 -11.56
N ASP A 66 -1.48 8.71 -12.73
CA ASP A 66 -0.41 8.53 -13.72
C ASP A 66 0.98 8.82 -13.13
N LEU A 67 1.09 9.86 -12.30
CA LEU A 67 2.33 10.21 -11.60
C LEU A 67 2.71 9.14 -10.58
N LYS A 68 1.75 8.68 -9.77
CA LYS A 68 1.92 7.59 -8.81
C LYS A 68 2.44 6.33 -9.47
N ILE A 69 1.82 5.91 -10.57
CA ILE A 69 2.17 4.67 -11.28
C ILE A 69 3.56 4.77 -11.94
N LYS A 70 3.87 5.90 -12.57
CA LYS A 70 5.10 6.05 -13.38
C LYS A 70 6.34 6.31 -12.54
N ILE A 71 6.28 7.23 -11.59
CA ILE A 71 7.43 7.67 -10.78
C ILE A 71 7.16 7.67 -9.28
N GLY A 72 5.93 7.31 -8.85
CA GLY A 72 5.57 7.26 -7.42
C GLY A 72 6.50 6.34 -6.65
N SER A 73 7.04 6.84 -5.55
CA SER A 73 7.84 6.08 -4.60
C SER A 73 7.52 6.56 -3.19
N CYS A 74 7.54 5.67 -2.23
CA CYS A 74 7.39 6.00 -0.80
C CYS A 74 8.65 5.70 0.02
N TYR A 75 9.72 5.29 -0.65
CA TYR A 75 11.02 5.07 -0.01
C TYR A 75 12.15 5.60 -0.89
N LYS A 76 13.26 5.98 -0.27
CA LYS A 76 14.42 6.55 -0.95
C LYS A 76 15.01 5.56 -1.96
N ARG A 77 15.19 6.03 -3.21
CA ARG A 77 15.77 5.25 -4.30
C ARG A 77 17.16 5.73 -4.67
N ALA A 78 17.97 4.83 -5.24
CA ALA A 78 19.29 5.18 -5.76
C ALA A 78 19.22 6.04 -7.02
N GLU A 79 18.20 5.81 -7.85
CA GLU A 79 17.95 6.57 -9.09
C GLU A 79 16.71 7.43 -8.93
N VAL A 80 16.78 8.67 -9.41
CA VAL A 80 15.69 9.64 -9.39
C VAL A 80 15.02 9.66 -10.75
N ASP A 81 13.76 9.24 -10.78
CA ASP A 81 12.91 9.33 -11.97
C ASP A 81 12.27 10.71 -12.07
N TYR A 82 12.00 11.16 -13.29
CA TYR A 82 11.36 12.45 -13.57
C TYR A 82 10.18 12.29 -14.52
N MET A 83 9.16 13.11 -14.33
CA MET A 83 7.99 13.18 -15.21
C MET A 83 7.53 14.63 -15.38
N ASP A 84 7.19 15.00 -16.62
CA ASP A 84 6.57 16.28 -16.91
C ASP A 84 5.06 16.21 -16.64
N VAL A 85 4.60 17.06 -15.74
CA VAL A 85 3.20 17.13 -15.30
C VAL A 85 2.58 18.43 -15.77
N ARG A 86 1.42 18.33 -16.44
CA ARG A 86 0.66 19.48 -16.93
C ARG A 86 -0.53 19.75 -16.01
N GLY A 87 -0.74 21.01 -15.68
CA GLY A 87 -1.87 21.45 -14.88
C GLY A 87 -2.15 22.93 -15.06
N ARG A 88 -3.08 23.44 -14.26
CA ARG A 88 -3.41 24.87 -14.22
C ARG A 88 -2.62 25.55 -13.11
N ASN A 89 -1.86 26.58 -13.46
CA ASN A 89 -1.20 27.44 -12.48
C ASN A 89 -2.26 28.20 -11.65
N LEU A 90 -2.22 28.06 -10.34
CA LEU A 90 -3.19 28.68 -9.42
C LEU A 90 -3.00 30.19 -9.29
N VAL A 91 -1.84 30.72 -9.62
CA VAL A 91 -1.54 32.16 -9.54
C VAL A 91 -2.02 32.90 -10.80
N THR A 92 -1.69 32.33 -11.98
CA THR A 92 -1.97 32.98 -13.27
C THR A 92 -3.24 32.46 -13.97
N GLY A 93 -3.76 31.32 -13.54
CA GLY A 93 -4.90 30.64 -14.18
C GLY A 93 -4.54 29.92 -15.49
N LEU A 94 -3.32 30.05 -15.99
CA LEU A 94 -2.88 29.52 -17.27
C LEU A 94 -2.35 28.09 -17.17
N PRO A 95 -2.35 27.32 -18.28
CA PRO A 95 -1.68 26.03 -18.33
C PRO A 95 -0.18 26.17 -18.04
N LYS A 96 0.35 25.26 -17.23
CA LYS A 96 1.77 25.18 -16.88
C LYS A 96 2.23 23.73 -16.87
N THR A 97 3.45 23.48 -17.34
CA THR A 97 4.13 22.19 -17.20
C THR A 97 5.23 22.32 -16.16
N VAL A 98 5.32 21.32 -15.27
CA VAL A 98 6.35 21.24 -14.23
C VAL A 98 6.99 19.86 -14.32
N LYS A 99 8.32 19.80 -14.20
CA LYS A 99 9.08 18.56 -14.07
C LYS A 99 9.08 18.15 -12.61
N VAL A 100 8.54 16.97 -12.31
CA VAL A 100 8.41 16.41 -10.96
C VAL A 100 9.35 15.21 -10.82
N SER A 101 9.98 15.07 -9.66
CA SER A 101 10.88 13.95 -9.35
C SER A 101 10.21 12.89 -8.48
N SER A 102 10.78 11.68 -8.47
CA SER A 102 10.37 10.61 -7.55
C SER A 102 10.62 10.96 -6.08
N GLU A 103 11.59 11.81 -5.76
CA GLU A 103 11.82 12.33 -4.40
C GLU A 103 10.68 13.23 -3.94
N GLU A 104 10.10 14.01 -4.85
CA GLU A 104 8.93 14.83 -4.56
C GLU A 104 7.68 13.99 -4.31
N THR A 105 7.54 12.86 -5.01
CA THR A 105 6.45 11.92 -4.73
C THR A 105 6.64 11.21 -3.39
N GLU A 106 7.86 10.86 -3.01
CA GLU A 106 8.18 10.34 -1.66
C GLU A 106 7.76 11.34 -0.58
N GLU A 107 8.14 12.61 -0.75
CA GLU A 107 7.75 13.67 0.19
C GLU A 107 6.23 13.82 0.30
N ALA A 108 5.52 13.76 -0.84
CA ALA A 108 4.06 13.85 -0.90
C ALA A 108 3.36 12.69 -0.18
N LEU A 109 3.89 11.48 -0.29
CA LEU A 109 3.28 10.26 0.23
C LEU A 109 3.67 9.94 1.67
N ARG A 110 4.65 10.64 2.24
CA ARG A 110 5.25 10.36 3.55
C ARG A 110 4.23 10.29 4.68
N GLU A 111 3.29 11.22 4.72
CA GLU A 111 2.28 11.27 5.78
C GLU A 111 1.30 10.09 5.70
N THR A 112 0.84 9.80 4.49
CA THR A 112 -0.11 8.71 4.22
C THR A 112 0.51 7.35 4.49
N THR A 113 1.74 7.13 4.04
CA THR A 113 2.46 5.86 4.29
C THR A 113 2.86 5.69 5.75
N ALA A 114 3.17 6.79 6.47
CA ALA A 114 3.46 6.73 7.90
C ALA A 114 2.26 6.19 8.71
N GLN A 115 1.03 6.58 8.37
CA GLN A 115 -0.17 6.07 9.03
C GLN A 115 -0.37 4.57 8.80
N ILE A 116 -0.04 4.06 7.61
CA ILE A 116 -0.06 2.61 7.34
C ILE A 116 0.94 1.90 8.24
N VAL A 117 2.18 2.39 8.31
CA VAL A 117 3.23 1.81 9.15
C VAL A 117 2.85 1.82 10.63
N GLU A 118 2.26 2.92 11.12
CA GLU A 118 1.78 3.03 12.50
C GLU A 118 0.68 2.00 12.81
N THR A 119 -0.21 1.77 11.86
CA THR A 119 -1.25 0.75 12.02
C THR A 119 -0.66 -0.67 12.05
N ILE A 120 0.37 -0.94 11.23
CA ILE A 120 1.12 -2.21 11.29
C ILE A 120 1.73 -2.40 12.67
N HIS A 121 2.40 -1.38 13.22
CA HIS A 121 2.95 -1.44 14.58
C HIS A 121 1.88 -1.74 15.62
N SER A 122 0.74 -1.06 15.55
CA SER A 122 -0.39 -1.30 16.46
C SER A 122 -0.93 -2.73 16.40
N VAL A 123 -0.94 -3.36 15.22
CA VAL A 123 -1.35 -4.76 15.05
C VAL A 123 -0.29 -5.70 15.63
N LEU A 124 0.99 -5.44 15.36
CA LEU A 124 2.09 -6.24 15.89
C LEU A 124 2.17 -6.19 17.42
N GLU A 125 1.96 -5.03 18.03
CA GLU A 125 1.92 -4.84 19.48
C GLU A 125 0.81 -5.66 20.17
N LYS A 126 -0.34 -5.81 19.48
CA LYS A 126 -1.48 -6.60 19.99
C LYS A 126 -1.35 -8.09 19.69
N THR A 127 -0.35 -8.47 18.91
CA THR A 127 -0.13 -9.87 18.52
C THR A 127 0.50 -10.66 19.66
N PRO A 128 0.01 -11.87 19.99
CA PRO A 128 0.65 -12.73 20.98
C PRO A 128 2.13 -12.99 20.68
N PRO A 129 3.00 -13.05 21.70
CA PRO A 129 4.45 -13.13 21.54
C PRO A 129 4.92 -14.29 20.67
N GLU A 130 4.28 -15.46 20.77
CA GLU A 130 4.61 -16.65 19.97
C GLU A 130 4.35 -16.41 18.49
N LEU A 131 3.26 -15.72 18.14
CA LEU A 131 2.93 -15.37 16.77
C LEU A 131 3.81 -14.22 16.26
N ALA A 132 4.19 -13.29 17.13
CA ALA A 132 5.10 -12.22 16.77
C ALA A 132 6.50 -12.77 16.40
N ALA A 133 7.01 -13.74 17.14
CA ALA A 133 8.25 -14.44 16.82
C ALA A 133 8.17 -15.12 15.45
N ASP A 134 7.10 -15.85 15.22
CA ASP A 134 6.87 -16.46 13.93
C ASP A 134 6.74 -15.45 12.76
N ILE A 135 6.18 -14.23 12.98
CA ILE A 135 6.10 -13.18 11.95
C ILE A 135 7.50 -12.67 11.60
N ALA A 136 8.38 -12.52 12.59
CA ALA A 136 9.77 -12.12 12.37
C ALA A 136 10.49 -13.06 11.39
N ASP A 137 10.23 -14.38 11.50
CA ASP A 137 10.84 -15.40 10.64
C ASP A 137 10.21 -15.47 9.23
N ARG A 138 8.89 -15.27 9.15
CA ARG A 138 8.14 -15.48 7.89
C ARG A 138 7.92 -14.24 7.07
N GLY A 139 7.90 -13.08 7.72
CA GLY A 139 7.69 -11.80 7.06
C GLY A 139 6.23 -11.37 6.96
N ILE A 140 6.06 -10.22 6.31
CA ILE A 140 4.78 -9.56 6.00
C ILE A 140 4.53 -9.74 4.50
N VAL A 141 3.30 -10.10 4.12
CA VAL A 141 2.91 -10.22 2.71
C VAL A 141 1.94 -9.09 2.37
N LEU A 142 2.28 -8.31 1.35
CA LEU A 142 1.45 -7.23 0.82
C LEU A 142 0.59 -7.75 -0.33
N THR A 143 -0.67 -7.34 -0.37
CA THR A 143 -1.64 -7.68 -1.43
C THR A 143 -2.47 -6.46 -1.81
N GLY A 144 -3.18 -6.54 -2.94
CA GLY A 144 -3.97 -5.43 -3.45
C GLY A 144 -3.16 -4.48 -4.35
N GLY A 145 -3.84 -3.63 -5.11
CA GLY A 145 -3.19 -2.71 -6.06
C GLY A 145 -2.28 -1.68 -5.38
N GLY A 146 -2.64 -1.24 -4.16
CA GLY A 146 -1.82 -0.32 -3.37
C GLY A 146 -0.45 -0.86 -3.00
N SER A 147 -0.27 -2.20 -2.93
CA SER A 147 1.02 -2.84 -2.67
C SER A 147 2.03 -2.65 -3.80
N LEU A 148 1.55 -2.28 -5.00
CA LEU A 148 2.41 -1.99 -6.16
C LEU A 148 3.12 -0.63 -6.07
N LEU A 149 2.82 0.17 -5.05
CA LEU A 149 3.53 1.43 -4.82
C LEU A 149 5.00 1.13 -4.53
N ARG A 150 5.88 1.72 -5.36
CA ARG A 150 7.32 1.44 -5.30
C ARG A 150 7.90 1.84 -3.95
N GLY A 151 8.73 0.96 -3.40
CA GLY A 151 9.41 1.17 -2.13
C GLY A 151 8.55 0.93 -0.89
N LEU A 152 7.29 0.46 -1.03
CA LEU A 152 6.44 0.16 0.12
C LEU A 152 6.99 -1.03 0.94
N GLU A 153 7.48 -2.06 0.27
CA GLU A 153 8.16 -3.20 0.91
C GLU A 153 9.38 -2.73 1.74
N ASP A 154 10.24 -1.92 1.10
CA ASP A 154 11.45 -1.40 1.73
C ASP A 154 11.11 -0.50 2.93
N LEU A 155 10.09 0.35 2.78
CA LEU A 155 9.62 1.23 3.85
C LEU A 155 9.14 0.43 5.07
N ILE A 156 8.27 -0.56 4.84
CA ILE A 156 7.73 -1.39 5.92
C ILE A 156 8.83 -2.22 6.56
N SER A 157 9.70 -2.87 5.75
CA SER A 157 10.84 -3.63 6.25
C SER A 157 11.78 -2.77 7.09
N ALA A 158 12.10 -1.57 6.62
CA ALA A 158 12.98 -0.64 7.34
C ALA A 158 12.37 -0.15 8.66
N LYS A 159 11.04 0.01 8.72
CA LYS A 159 10.33 0.52 9.90
C LYS A 159 9.99 -0.55 10.93
N THR A 160 9.70 -1.77 10.48
CA THR A 160 9.29 -2.87 11.38
C THR A 160 10.46 -3.81 11.72
N GLY A 161 11.52 -3.82 10.92
CA GLY A 161 12.59 -4.81 11.02
C GLY A 161 12.20 -6.20 10.52
N ILE A 162 11.02 -6.34 9.91
CA ILE A 162 10.48 -7.61 9.42
C ILE A 162 10.53 -7.62 7.90
N ASN A 163 11.02 -8.72 7.32
CA ASN A 163 11.05 -8.88 5.87
C ASN A 163 9.63 -8.75 5.29
N THR A 164 9.48 -7.91 4.28
CA THR A 164 8.19 -7.62 3.65
C THR A 164 8.28 -7.94 2.15
N MET A 165 7.28 -8.60 1.61
CA MET A 165 7.21 -9.00 0.22
C MET A 165 5.82 -8.77 -0.37
N THR A 166 5.74 -8.45 -1.64
CA THR A 166 4.47 -8.37 -2.38
C THR A 166 4.12 -9.73 -2.97
N ALA A 167 2.85 -10.10 -2.89
CA ALA A 167 2.34 -11.36 -3.45
C ALA A 167 2.45 -11.35 -4.99
N GLU A 168 2.53 -12.53 -5.60
CA GLU A 168 2.35 -12.68 -7.04
C GLU A 168 0.94 -12.22 -7.43
N ASN A 169 0.82 -11.37 -8.47
CA ASN A 169 -0.44 -10.79 -8.94
C ASN A 169 -1.28 -10.12 -7.82
N PRO A 170 -0.73 -9.18 -7.06
CA PRO A 170 -1.32 -8.71 -5.82
C PRO A 170 -2.73 -8.12 -6.01
N ALA A 171 -3.05 -7.55 -7.17
CA ALA A 171 -4.36 -7.03 -7.50
C ALA A 171 -5.45 -8.12 -7.57
N CYS A 172 -5.10 -9.36 -7.92
CA CYS A 172 -6.03 -10.47 -8.10
C CYS A 172 -6.19 -11.34 -6.85
N VAL A 173 -5.22 -11.35 -5.94
CA VAL A 173 -5.18 -12.25 -4.76
C VAL A 173 -6.45 -12.18 -3.93
N VAL A 174 -7.03 -10.99 -3.74
CA VAL A 174 -8.25 -10.81 -2.95
C VAL A 174 -9.46 -11.46 -3.64
N ALA A 175 -9.59 -11.26 -4.94
CA ALA A 175 -10.68 -11.85 -5.72
C ALA A 175 -10.57 -13.37 -5.77
N GLU A 176 -9.36 -13.89 -6.01
CA GLU A 176 -9.09 -15.33 -6.00
C GLU A 176 -9.35 -15.96 -4.63
N GLY A 177 -8.92 -15.30 -3.54
CA GLY A 177 -9.16 -15.76 -2.18
C GLY A 177 -10.63 -15.77 -1.82
N THR A 178 -11.39 -14.77 -2.24
CA THR A 178 -12.84 -14.69 -2.03
C THR A 178 -13.57 -15.78 -2.81
N GLY A 179 -13.18 -16.02 -4.06
CA GLY A 179 -13.76 -17.10 -4.87
C GLY A 179 -13.53 -18.47 -4.23
N ARG A 180 -12.32 -18.79 -3.81
CA ARG A 180 -12.00 -20.04 -3.13
C ARG A 180 -12.74 -20.20 -1.81
N TYR A 181 -12.92 -19.12 -1.05
CA TYR A 181 -13.68 -19.17 0.19
C TYR A 181 -15.15 -19.49 -0.08
N ALA A 182 -15.76 -18.91 -1.13
CA ALA A 182 -17.13 -19.22 -1.53
C ALA A 182 -17.30 -20.70 -1.92
N GLU A 183 -16.37 -21.27 -2.68
CA GLU A 183 -16.36 -22.70 -3.04
C GLU A 183 -16.32 -23.60 -1.79
N VAL A 184 -15.44 -23.31 -0.85
CA VAL A 184 -15.32 -24.08 0.40
C VAL A 184 -16.60 -23.99 1.25
N MET A 185 -17.24 -22.80 1.29
CA MET A 185 -18.51 -22.63 2.03
C MET A 185 -19.65 -23.40 1.38
N GLU A 186 -19.69 -23.47 0.05
CA GLU A 186 -20.68 -24.26 -0.69
C GLU A 186 -20.48 -25.75 -0.47
N GLU A 187 -19.24 -26.25 -0.48
CA GLU A 187 -18.93 -27.66 -0.17
C GLU A 187 -19.26 -28.04 1.28
N LEU A 188 -19.15 -27.10 2.23
CA LEU A 188 -19.50 -27.32 3.63
C LEU A 188 -21.00 -27.16 3.90
N GLY A 189 -21.83 -26.84 2.89
CA GLY A 189 -23.28 -26.71 3.01
C GLY A 189 -23.74 -25.57 3.91
N LYS A 190 -22.97 -24.52 3.99
CA LYS A 190 -23.26 -23.31 4.81
C LYS A 190 -23.55 -22.10 3.95
#